data_81fbda5c7a0b99450cc2bda58c98e351
#
_entry.id   81fbda5c7a0b99450cc2bda58c98e351
#
_cell.length_a   1.000
_cell.length_b   1.000
_cell.length_c   1.000
_cell.angle_alpha   90.00
_cell.angle_beta   90.00
_cell.angle_gamma   90.00
#
_symmetry.space_group_name_H-M   'P 1'
#
loop_
_entity.id
_entity.type
_entity.pdbx_description
1 polymer ?
#
loop_
_entity_poly.entity_id
_entity_poly.type
_entity_poly.pdbx_seq_one_letter_code
_entity_poly.pdbx_strand_id
1 'polypeptide(L)'
;MDKSSSAPPTQVASRGPHQGQPVYFAGIPLEQAEAAMIMVHGRGATAESILALAGELARPGFAYLAPQAAGNTWYPNRFLAPIASNEPWLSSALAAVAGVLAQVTGAGIPTERTMVLGFSQGACLALEFAARNARRYGGLVGLSGGLIGPDGAPRDYAGSLAGTPVFLGCSDVDPHIPQERVHHTDAVLRRLGGDVTAQVYPAMGHTINQDEIEFVQSMMSELNKGG
;
A
#
# COMPACT_ATOMS: atom_id res chain seq x y z
N MET A 1 -39.65 0.15 44.92
CA MET A 1 -38.18 -0.01 44.81
C MET A 1 -37.86 -0.13 43.33
N ASP A 2 -37.55 1.01 42.74
CA ASP A 2 -37.31 1.14 41.30
C ASP A 2 -35.81 0.91 41.04
N LYS A 3 -35.47 -0.15 40.29
CA LYS A 3 -34.11 -0.43 39.87
C LYS A 3 -33.93 0.13 38.47
N SER A 4 -33.53 1.39 38.38
CA SER A 4 -33.05 1.94 37.12
C SER A 4 -31.75 1.27 36.69
N SER A 5 -31.85 0.37 35.72
CA SER A 5 -30.71 -0.21 35.02
C SER A 5 -30.13 0.82 34.06
N SER A 6 -29.06 1.48 34.45
CA SER A 6 -28.28 2.31 33.53
C SER A 6 -27.46 1.42 32.61
N ALA A 7 -27.77 1.45 31.32
CA ALA A 7 -26.94 0.82 30.29
C ALA A 7 -25.51 1.45 30.33
N PRO A 8 -24.44 0.65 30.13
CA PRO A 8 -23.09 1.20 30.08
C PRO A 8 -22.94 2.13 28.88
N PRO A 9 -22.14 3.21 29.00
CA PRO A 9 -21.93 4.13 27.90
C PRO A 9 -21.30 3.38 26.71
N THR A 10 -21.89 3.54 25.55
CA THR A 10 -21.34 3.04 24.28
C THR A 10 -19.96 3.67 24.10
N GLN A 11 -18.91 2.88 24.20
CA GLN A 11 -17.55 3.34 23.86
C GLN A 11 -17.57 3.76 22.39
N VAL A 12 -17.51 5.07 22.15
CA VAL A 12 -17.18 5.61 20.84
C VAL A 12 -15.76 5.13 20.55
N ALA A 13 -15.61 4.17 19.63
CA ALA A 13 -14.32 3.72 19.18
C ALA A 13 -13.49 4.96 18.83
N SER A 14 -12.36 5.16 19.48
CA SER A 14 -11.48 6.30 19.23
C SER A 14 -11.09 6.24 17.75
N ARG A 15 -11.45 7.28 17.00
CA ARG A 15 -11.03 7.38 15.59
C ARG A 15 -9.52 7.41 15.59
N GLY A 16 -8.89 6.49 14.85
CA GLY A 16 -7.43 6.44 14.71
C GLY A 16 -6.88 7.70 14.02
N PRO A 17 -5.56 7.95 14.10
CA PRO A 17 -4.92 9.19 13.62
C PRO A 17 -5.25 9.57 12.16
N HIS A 18 -5.45 8.58 11.28
CA HIS A 18 -5.67 8.81 9.84
C HIS A 18 -7.14 8.88 9.45
N GLN A 19 -8.09 8.64 10.36
CA GLN A 19 -9.50 8.72 10.04
C GLN A 19 -9.94 10.19 9.83
N GLY A 20 -10.61 10.41 8.68
CA GLY A 20 -11.06 11.74 8.28
C GLY A 20 -10.00 12.57 7.55
N GLN A 21 -8.82 12.00 7.31
CA GLN A 21 -7.88 12.61 6.38
C GLN A 21 -8.39 12.51 4.93
N PRO A 22 -8.07 13.50 4.08
CA PRO A 22 -8.55 13.52 2.70
C PRO A 22 -7.95 12.39 1.86
N VAL A 23 -8.68 12.02 0.80
CA VAL A 23 -8.18 11.22 -0.31
C VAL A 23 -8.12 12.15 -1.53
N TYR A 24 -7.00 12.17 -2.21
CA TYR A 24 -6.79 12.96 -3.42
C TYR A 24 -6.92 12.07 -4.65
N PHE A 25 -7.31 12.66 -5.78
CA PHE A 25 -7.63 11.95 -7.00
C PHE A 25 -6.87 12.52 -8.19
N ALA A 26 -6.52 11.64 -9.13
CA ALA A 26 -6.01 12.00 -10.46
C ALA A 26 -6.51 10.99 -11.50
N GLY A 27 -6.28 11.26 -12.78
CA GLY A 27 -6.78 10.44 -13.87
C GLY A 27 -8.25 10.72 -14.19
N ILE A 28 -8.98 9.69 -14.60
CA ILE A 28 -10.42 9.82 -14.90
C ILE A 28 -11.27 9.69 -13.63
N PRO A 29 -12.50 10.21 -13.62
CA PRO A 29 -13.43 10.00 -12.50
C PRO A 29 -13.60 8.51 -12.19
N LEU A 30 -13.67 8.18 -10.89
CA LEU A 30 -13.70 6.79 -10.41
C LEU A 30 -14.88 5.99 -10.99
N GLU A 31 -16.03 6.66 -11.18
CA GLU A 31 -17.25 6.08 -11.73
C GLU A 31 -17.16 5.75 -13.24
N GLN A 32 -16.14 6.27 -13.91
CA GLN A 32 -15.86 6.05 -15.33
C GLN A 32 -14.63 5.16 -15.55
N ALA A 33 -13.93 4.80 -14.45
CA ALA A 33 -12.68 4.07 -14.55
C ALA A 33 -12.92 2.56 -14.71
N GLU A 34 -12.07 1.94 -15.54
CA GLU A 34 -12.02 0.49 -15.72
C GLU A 34 -11.06 -0.18 -14.74
N ALA A 35 -10.08 0.58 -14.25
CA ALA A 35 -9.09 0.14 -13.30
C ALA A 35 -8.71 1.30 -12.36
N ALA A 36 -8.15 0.98 -11.20
CA ALA A 36 -7.69 1.97 -10.25
C ALA A 36 -6.30 1.66 -9.70
N MET A 37 -5.59 2.72 -9.29
CA MET A 37 -4.35 2.58 -8.54
C MET A 37 -4.44 3.38 -7.24
N ILE A 38 -4.26 2.69 -6.11
CA ILE A 38 -4.12 3.31 -4.79
C ILE A 38 -2.64 3.60 -4.59
N MET A 39 -2.30 4.88 -4.37
CA MET A 39 -0.93 5.37 -4.28
C MET A 39 -0.62 5.87 -2.87
N VAL A 40 0.37 5.27 -2.21
CA VAL A 40 0.70 5.53 -0.81
C VAL A 40 2.05 6.23 -0.69
N HIS A 41 2.02 7.49 -0.23
CA HIS A 41 3.19 8.36 -0.15
C HIS A 41 4.20 7.97 0.94
N GLY A 42 5.46 8.39 0.80
CA GLY A 42 6.51 8.18 1.79
C GLY A 42 6.37 9.08 3.03
N ARG A 43 7.20 8.83 4.05
CA ARG A 43 7.28 9.65 5.27
C ARG A 43 7.67 11.08 4.92
N GLY A 44 6.98 12.06 5.49
CA GLY A 44 7.22 13.49 5.27
C GLY A 44 6.70 14.03 3.95
N ALA A 45 6.20 13.14 3.07
CA ALA A 45 5.60 13.49 1.78
C ALA A 45 4.07 13.70 1.90
N THR A 46 3.42 14.02 0.81
CA THR A 46 1.97 14.25 0.72
C THR A 46 1.32 13.36 -0.32
N ALA A 47 0.00 13.23 -0.26
CA ALA A 47 -0.78 12.54 -1.27
C ALA A 47 -0.62 13.18 -2.66
N GLU A 48 -0.55 14.51 -2.73
CA GLU A 48 -0.30 15.22 -4.00
C GLU A 48 1.07 14.88 -4.57
N SER A 49 2.10 14.73 -3.72
CA SER A 49 3.45 14.41 -4.19
C SER A 49 3.54 12.99 -4.80
N ILE A 50 2.84 12.00 -4.25
CA ILE A 50 2.83 10.67 -4.87
C ILE A 50 1.93 10.64 -6.10
N LEU A 51 0.86 11.45 -6.15
CA LEU A 51 0.02 11.58 -7.35
C LEU A 51 0.75 12.26 -8.52
N ALA A 52 1.81 13.03 -8.28
CA ALA A 52 2.64 13.52 -9.37
C ALA A 52 3.20 12.37 -10.23
N LEU A 53 3.49 11.21 -9.62
CA LEU A 53 3.89 10.00 -10.33
C LEU A 53 2.79 9.46 -11.26
N ALA A 54 1.51 9.76 -10.99
CA ALA A 54 0.42 9.37 -11.89
C ALA A 54 0.56 9.99 -13.29
N GLY A 55 1.25 11.13 -13.42
CA GLY A 55 1.57 11.73 -14.72
C GLY A 55 2.51 10.84 -15.55
N GLU A 56 3.54 10.26 -14.92
CA GLU A 56 4.47 9.33 -15.53
C GLU A 56 3.81 7.97 -15.84
N LEU A 57 2.88 7.56 -14.98
CA LEU A 57 2.14 6.30 -15.09
C LEU A 57 0.81 6.44 -15.87
N ALA A 58 0.56 7.60 -16.52
CA ALA A 58 -0.73 7.87 -17.15
C ALA A 58 -1.16 6.80 -18.14
N ARG A 59 -2.32 6.20 -17.89
CA ARG A 59 -2.96 5.21 -18.77
C ARG A 59 -4.45 5.50 -18.93
N PRO A 60 -4.99 5.38 -20.16
CA PRO A 60 -6.43 5.46 -20.38
C PRO A 60 -7.18 4.46 -19.49
N GLY A 61 -8.34 4.85 -18.98
CA GLY A 61 -9.18 3.97 -18.17
C GLY A 61 -8.78 3.86 -16.69
N PHE A 62 -7.71 4.53 -16.24
CA PHE A 62 -7.27 4.49 -14.83
C PHE A 62 -7.73 5.69 -14.01
N ALA A 63 -8.23 5.41 -12.81
CA ALA A 63 -8.33 6.35 -11.70
C ALA A 63 -7.17 6.15 -10.72
N TYR A 64 -6.61 7.25 -10.20
CA TYR A 64 -5.56 7.22 -9.20
C TYR A 64 -6.07 7.85 -7.92
N LEU A 65 -5.87 7.18 -6.78
CA LEU A 65 -6.34 7.61 -5.47
C LEU A 65 -5.18 7.59 -4.49
N ALA A 66 -4.96 8.70 -3.78
CA ALA A 66 -3.93 8.77 -2.76
C ALA A 66 -4.51 9.26 -1.44
N PRO A 67 -4.55 8.40 -0.40
CA PRO A 67 -4.90 8.84 0.95
C PRO A 67 -3.77 9.68 1.54
N GLN A 68 -4.13 10.71 2.33
CA GLN A 68 -3.20 11.54 3.07
C GLN A 68 -2.96 10.97 4.47
N ALA A 69 -1.69 10.84 4.87
CA ALA A 69 -1.34 10.52 6.25
C ALA A 69 -1.45 11.75 7.16
N ALA A 70 -2.01 11.59 8.35
CA ALA A 70 -1.97 12.63 9.37
C ALA A 70 -0.53 13.00 9.70
N GLY A 71 -0.20 14.30 9.72
CA GLY A 71 1.16 14.77 9.95
C GLY A 71 2.19 14.24 8.96
N ASN A 72 1.78 13.87 7.75
CA ASN A 72 2.63 13.33 6.67
C ASN A 72 3.41 12.06 7.07
N THR A 73 2.88 11.27 7.99
CA THR A 73 3.56 10.08 8.52
C THR A 73 2.54 8.98 8.82
N TRP A 74 2.73 7.79 8.27
CA TRP A 74 1.81 6.66 8.45
C TRP A 74 1.95 6.01 9.84
N TYR A 75 3.19 5.96 10.36
CA TYR A 75 3.50 5.45 11.70
C TYR A 75 4.81 6.07 12.20
N PRO A 76 4.98 6.26 13.53
CA PRO A 76 6.03 7.13 14.06
C PRO A 76 7.44 6.56 13.97
N ASN A 77 7.62 5.26 14.21
CA ASN A 77 8.94 4.63 14.27
C ASN A 77 9.38 4.05 12.91
N ARG A 78 10.56 3.45 12.87
CA ARG A 78 11.04 2.73 11.68
C ARG A 78 10.16 1.51 11.40
N PHE A 79 10.05 1.13 10.13
CA PHE A 79 9.27 -0.06 9.75
C PHE A 79 9.84 -1.38 10.31
N LEU A 80 11.13 -1.41 10.66
CA LEU A 80 11.79 -2.54 11.33
C LEU A 80 11.58 -2.57 12.86
N ALA A 81 10.96 -1.55 13.44
CA ALA A 81 10.69 -1.52 14.87
C ALA A 81 9.61 -2.55 15.27
N PRO A 82 9.52 -2.92 16.54
CA PRO A 82 8.41 -3.74 17.04
C PRO A 82 7.07 -3.14 16.63
N ILE A 83 6.17 -3.99 16.08
CA ILE A 83 4.87 -3.55 15.55
C ILE A 83 4.09 -2.75 16.60
N ALA A 84 4.09 -3.21 17.86
CA ALA A 84 3.39 -2.55 18.95
C ALA A 84 3.86 -1.10 19.21
N SER A 85 5.12 -0.75 18.88
CA SER A 85 5.63 0.60 19.01
C SER A 85 5.10 1.57 17.94
N ASN A 86 4.50 1.06 16.89
CA ASN A 86 3.88 1.83 15.81
C ASN A 86 2.35 1.94 15.96
N GLU A 87 1.78 1.33 16.99
CA GLU A 87 0.35 1.45 17.29
C GLU A 87 0.03 2.73 18.08
N PRO A 88 -1.17 3.32 17.93
CA PRO A 88 -2.28 2.90 17.06
C PRO A 88 -2.17 3.40 15.60
N TRP A 89 -1.06 4.06 15.23
CA TRP A 89 -0.87 4.68 13.93
C TRP A 89 -0.87 3.65 12.79
N LEU A 90 -0.18 2.53 12.97
CA LEU A 90 -0.10 1.49 11.95
C LEU A 90 -1.48 0.89 11.65
N SER A 91 -2.24 0.52 12.67
CA SER A 91 -3.61 0.01 12.47
C SER A 91 -4.51 1.05 11.80
N SER A 92 -4.36 2.32 12.17
CA SER A 92 -5.10 3.43 11.53
C SER A 92 -4.69 3.63 10.07
N ALA A 93 -3.39 3.50 9.74
CA ALA A 93 -2.88 3.60 8.38
C ALA A 93 -3.39 2.46 7.48
N LEU A 94 -3.36 1.22 7.98
CA LEU A 94 -3.94 0.06 7.29
C LEU A 94 -5.44 0.24 7.03
N ALA A 95 -6.18 0.78 8.02
CA ALA A 95 -7.59 1.09 7.86
C ALA A 95 -7.85 2.21 6.84
N ALA A 96 -6.95 3.20 6.72
CA ALA A 96 -7.06 4.25 5.70
C ALA A 96 -6.92 3.65 4.28
N VAL A 97 -5.93 2.78 4.05
CA VAL A 97 -5.78 2.07 2.76
C VAL A 97 -6.99 1.17 2.47
N ALA A 98 -7.49 0.44 3.49
CA ALA A 98 -8.71 -0.36 3.37
C ALA A 98 -9.93 0.48 2.98
N GLY A 99 -10.06 1.68 3.54
CA GLY A 99 -11.13 2.61 3.22
C GLY A 99 -11.09 3.07 1.76
N VAL A 100 -9.90 3.36 1.22
CA VAL A 100 -9.74 3.71 -0.20
C VAL A 100 -10.06 2.51 -1.10
N LEU A 101 -9.62 1.30 -0.73
CA LEU A 101 -9.98 0.09 -1.48
C LEU A 101 -11.50 -0.14 -1.48
N ALA A 102 -12.16 0.06 -0.34
CA ALA A 102 -13.61 -0.04 -0.24
C ALA A 102 -14.34 1.01 -1.11
N GLN A 103 -13.79 2.23 -1.23
CA GLN A 103 -14.30 3.26 -2.13
C GLN A 103 -14.18 2.83 -3.60
N VAL A 104 -13.03 2.27 -4.00
CA VAL A 104 -12.79 1.75 -5.36
C VAL A 104 -13.76 0.61 -5.69
N THR A 105 -13.87 -0.38 -4.80
CA THR A 105 -14.78 -1.52 -5.03
C THR A 105 -16.26 -1.12 -4.96
N GLY A 106 -16.60 -0.13 -4.15
CA GLY A 106 -17.93 0.45 -4.08
C GLY A 106 -18.34 1.19 -5.36
N ALA A 107 -17.37 1.70 -6.13
CA ALA A 107 -17.60 2.28 -7.46
C ALA A 107 -17.67 1.21 -8.58
N GLY A 108 -17.58 -0.07 -8.25
CA GLY A 108 -17.71 -1.18 -9.19
C GLY A 108 -16.40 -1.72 -9.77
N ILE A 109 -15.24 -1.18 -9.37
CA ILE A 109 -13.94 -1.67 -9.83
C ILE A 109 -13.49 -2.82 -8.89
N PRO A 110 -13.38 -4.07 -9.38
CA PRO A 110 -13.00 -5.19 -8.54
C PRO A 110 -11.52 -5.11 -8.12
N THR A 111 -11.16 -5.86 -7.08
CA THR A 111 -9.77 -5.89 -6.57
C THR A 111 -8.77 -6.36 -7.62
N GLU A 112 -9.17 -7.26 -8.52
CA GLU A 112 -8.38 -7.77 -9.63
C GLU A 112 -8.02 -6.71 -10.68
N ARG A 113 -8.73 -5.58 -10.66
CA ARG A 113 -8.45 -4.40 -11.49
C ARG A 113 -7.96 -3.20 -10.65
N THR A 114 -7.60 -3.46 -9.39
CA THR A 114 -7.06 -2.44 -8.48
C THR A 114 -5.60 -2.73 -8.16
N MET A 115 -4.72 -1.80 -8.49
CA MET A 115 -3.31 -1.84 -8.10
C MET A 115 -3.11 -1.08 -6.79
N VAL A 116 -2.12 -1.52 -5.99
CA VAL A 116 -1.67 -0.79 -4.81
C VAL A 116 -0.18 -0.51 -4.96
N LEU A 117 0.18 0.75 -5.00
CA LEU A 117 1.56 1.23 -5.14
C LEU A 117 1.95 2.08 -3.94
N GLY A 118 3.17 1.91 -3.47
CA GLY A 118 3.73 2.79 -2.46
C GLY A 118 5.21 3.08 -2.68
N PHE A 119 5.66 4.21 -2.11
CA PHE A 119 7.07 4.57 -2.04
C PHE A 119 7.54 4.67 -0.59
N SER A 120 8.71 4.11 -0.26
CA SER A 120 9.36 4.23 1.05
C SER A 120 8.44 3.74 2.19
N GLN A 121 8.09 4.58 3.17
CA GLN A 121 7.14 4.22 4.23
C GLN A 121 5.78 3.77 3.65
N GLY A 122 5.34 4.40 2.57
CA GLY A 122 4.13 4.01 1.85
C GLY A 122 4.26 2.65 1.16
N ALA A 123 5.44 2.29 0.64
CA ALA A 123 5.69 0.96 0.10
C ALA A 123 5.60 -0.11 1.19
N CYS A 124 6.21 0.16 2.36
CA CYS A 124 6.09 -0.75 3.49
C CYS A 124 4.62 -0.95 3.90
N LEU A 125 3.84 0.13 3.95
CA LEU A 125 2.42 0.08 4.29
C LEU A 125 1.59 -0.66 3.23
N ALA A 126 1.82 -0.40 1.95
CA ALA A 126 1.10 -1.04 0.85
C ALA A 126 1.33 -2.56 0.82
N LEU A 127 2.59 -2.98 0.97
CA LEU A 127 2.96 -4.40 1.01
C LEU A 127 2.40 -5.11 2.24
N GLU A 128 2.49 -4.48 3.42
CA GLU A 128 1.94 -5.01 4.66
C GLU A 128 0.41 -5.11 4.61
N PHE A 129 -0.26 -4.08 4.04
CA PHE A 129 -1.70 -4.09 3.83
C PHE A 129 -2.13 -5.27 2.95
N ALA A 130 -1.47 -5.45 1.81
CA ALA A 130 -1.80 -6.52 0.88
C ALA A 130 -1.53 -7.90 1.47
N ALA A 131 -0.44 -8.07 2.23
CA ALA A 131 -0.13 -9.32 2.90
C ALA A 131 -1.18 -9.68 3.97
N ARG A 132 -1.62 -8.70 4.78
CA ARG A 132 -2.68 -8.91 5.80
C ARG A 132 -4.07 -9.11 5.21
N ASN A 133 -4.29 -8.65 4.00
CA ASN A 133 -5.57 -8.74 3.29
C ASN A 133 -5.42 -9.53 1.98
N ALA A 134 -4.69 -10.66 2.04
CA ALA A 134 -4.29 -11.42 0.86
C ALA A 134 -5.50 -11.89 0.05
N ARG A 135 -5.54 -11.41 -1.19
CA ARG A 135 -6.51 -11.74 -2.24
C ARG A 135 -5.90 -11.40 -3.59
N ARG A 136 -6.57 -11.72 -4.69
CA ARG A 136 -6.14 -11.25 -6.00
C ARG A 136 -6.30 -9.73 -6.09
N TYR A 137 -5.22 -9.05 -6.45
CA TYR A 137 -5.18 -7.63 -6.83
C TYR A 137 -4.79 -7.50 -8.30
N GLY A 138 -5.05 -6.35 -8.90
CA GLY A 138 -4.55 -6.01 -10.23
C GLY A 138 -3.02 -5.92 -10.28
N GLY A 139 -2.40 -5.54 -9.18
CA GLY A 139 -0.95 -5.52 -8.99
C GLY A 139 -0.55 -4.92 -7.66
N LEU A 140 0.63 -5.28 -7.16
CA LEU A 140 1.26 -4.69 -5.98
C LEU A 140 2.61 -4.13 -6.37
N VAL A 141 2.90 -2.89 -5.94
CA VAL A 141 4.16 -2.22 -6.25
C VAL A 141 4.76 -1.64 -4.98
N GLY A 142 5.94 -2.11 -4.63
CA GLY A 142 6.73 -1.60 -3.51
C GLY A 142 8.03 -0.98 -4.01
N LEU A 143 8.08 0.35 -4.08
CA LEU A 143 9.27 1.12 -4.48
C LEU A 143 10.04 1.55 -3.24
N SER A 144 11.24 1.01 -3.04
CA SER A 144 12.06 1.19 -1.83
C SER A 144 11.29 0.88 -0.55
N GLY A 145 10.84 -0.40 -0.38
CA GLY A 145 10.06 -0.84 0.77
C GLY A 145 10.14 -2.34 1.05
N GLY A 146 9.55 -2.74 2.17
CA GLY A 146 9.43 -4.13 2.58
C GLY A 146 8.46 -4.31 3.73
N LEU A 147 8.10 -5.55 4.07
CA LEU A 147 7.14 -5.88 5.12
C LEU A 147 7.55 -5.32 6.49
N ILE A 148 6.56 -4.81 7.23
CA ILE A 148 6.73 -4.11 8.51
C ILE A 148 6.99 -5.10 9.64
N GLY A 149 7.78 -4.70 10.63
CA GLY A 149 8.12 -5.43 11.85
C GLY A 149 9.58 -5.89 11.88
N PRO A 150 10.09 -6.27 13.06
CA PRO A 150 11.48 -6.66 13.26
C PRO A 150 11.85 -7.96 12.52
N ASP A 151 13.14 -8.21 12.42
CA ASP A 151 13.64 -9.50 11.92
C ASP A 151 13.17 -10.62 12.84
N GLY A 152 12.84 -11.78 12.24
CA GLY A 152 12.28 -12.91 12.99
C GLY A 152 10.81 -12.75 13.41
N ALA A 153 10.15 -11.63 13.11
CA ALA A 153 8.71 -11.51 13.35
C ALA A 153 7.94 -12.58 12.55
N PRO A 154 6.90 -13.21 13.14
CA PRO A 154 6.03 -14.14 12.42
C PRO A 154 5.41 -13.47 11.19
N ARG A 155 5.38 -14.21 10.07
CA ARG A 155 4.81 -13.78 8.79
C ARG A 155 3.70 -14.75 8.35
N ASP A 156 2.85 -15.12 9.31
CA ASP A 156 1.76 -16.10 9.13
C ASP A 156 0.50 -15.36 8.67
N TYR A 157 0.57 -14.78 7.46
CA TYR A 157 -0.57 -14.11 6.84
C TYR A 157 -1.56 -15.17 6.32
N ALA A 158 -2.85 -14.92 6.57
CA ALA A 158 -3.93 -15.76 6.05
C ALA A 158 -4.31 -15.38 4.61
N GLY A 159 -4.88 -16.31 3.85
CA GLY A 159 -5.35 -16.09 2.49
C GLY A 159 -4.29 -16.38 1.43
N SER A 160 -4.53 -15.88 0.21
CA SER A 160 -3.62 -16.02 -0.92
C SER A 160 -3.70 -14.80 -1.84
N LEU A 161 -2.56 -14.38 -2.39
CA LEU A 161 -2.50 -13.36 -3.44
C LEU A 161 -2.95 -13.87 -4.81
N ALA A 162 -3.19 -15.18 -4.94
CA ALA A 162 -3.79 -15.82 -6.11
C ALA A 162 -3.16 -15.41 -7.46
N GLY A 163 -1.82 -15.38 -7.52
CA GLY A 163 -1.07 -14.97 -8.70
C GLY A 163 -1.07 -13.46 -8.97
N THR A 164 -1.36 -12.61 -7.98
CA THR A 164 -1.20 -11.15 -8.12
C THR A 164 0.21 -10.81 -8.60
N PRO A 165 0.38 -10.04 -9.70
CA PRO A 165 1.69 -9.51 -10.08
C PRO A 165 2.22 -8.57 -8.99
N VAL A 166 3.46 -8.78 -8.56
CA VAL A 166 4.11 -7.96 -7.54
C VAL A 166 5.45 -7.47 -8.05
N PHE A 167 5.69 -6.19 -7.96
CA PHE A 167 6.99 -5.59 -8.24
C PHE A 167 7.60 -5.00 -6.96
N LEU A 168 8.85 -5.38 -6.68
CA LEU A 168 9.65 -4.83 -5.59
C LEU A 168 10.91 -4.22 -6.19
N GLY A 169 10.99 -2.90 -6.22
CA GLY A 169 12.17 -2.16 -6.66
C GLY A 169 12.91 -1.53 -5.46
N CYS A 170 14.24 -1.63 -5.42
CA CYS A 170 15.05 -1.03 -4.36
C CYS A 170 16.50 -0.86 -4.80
N SER A 171 17.23 0.05 -4.16
CA SER A 171 18.69 0.17 -4.33
C SER A 171 19.45 -0.80 -3.41
N ASP A 172 20.62 -1.24 -3.88
CA ASP A 172 21.59 -2.01 -3.07
C ASP A 172 22.25 -1.16 -1.96
N VAL A 173 22.24 0.17 -2.11
CA VAL A 173 22.79 1.15 -1.15
C VAL A 173 21.72 2.03 -0.51
N ASP A 174 20.46 1.58 -0.48
CA ASP A 174 19.38 2.35 0.15
C ASP A 174 19.63 2.50 1.67
N PRO A 175 19.75 3.75 2.19
CA PRO A 175 20.07 3.97 3.60
C PRO A 175 18.92 3.66 4.56
N HIS A 176 17.71 3.44 4.02
CA HIS A 176 16.49 3.23 4.80
C HIS A 176 15.97 1.80 4.72
N ILE A 177 16.12 1.15 3.58
CA ILE A 177 15.56 -0.17 3.27
C ILE A 177 16.69 -1.18 3.05
N PRO A 178 17.00 -2.04 4.02
CA PRO A 178 18.00 -3.10 3.84
C PRO A 178 17.61 -4.06 2.71
N GLN A 179 18.54 -4.39 1.83
CA GLN A 179 18.33 -5.32 0.71
C GLN A 179 17.79 -6.68 1.20
N GLU A 180 18.29 -7.16 2.34
CA GLU A 180 17.86 -8.43 2.95
C GLU A 180 16.36 -8.40 3.28
N ARG A 181 15.81 -7.23 3.63
CA ARG A 181 14.38 -7.08 3.88
C ARG A 181 13.57 -7.17 2.58
N VAL A 182 14.10 -6.68 1.46
CA VAL A 182 13.46 -6.83 0.15
C VAL A 182 13.42 -8.32 -0.24
N HIS A 183 14.51 -9.05 -0.10
CA HIS A 183 14.57 -10.50 -0.36
C HIS A 183 13.65 -11.29 0.57
N HIS A 184 13.58 -10.91 1.85
CA HIS A 184 12.64 -11.55 2.77
C HIS A 184 11.18 -11.27 2.36
N THR A 185 10.87 -10.05 1.95
CA THR A 185 9.54 -9.66 1.47
C THR A 185 9.14 -10.44 0.23
N ASP A 186 10.04 -10.56 -0.75
CA ASP A 186 9.86 -11.40 -1.95
C ASP A 186 9.48 -12.84 -1.57
N ALA A 187 10.28 -13.48 -0.70
CA ALA A 187 10.02 -14.86 -0.27
C ALA A 187 8.65 -15.02 0.43
N VAL A 188 8.24 -14.05 1.24
CA VAL A 188 6.94 -14.07 1.92
C VAL A 188 5.79 -13.92 0.93
N LEU A 189 5.87 -12.95 0.01
CA LEU A 189 4.80 -12.70 -0.96
C LEU A 189 4.67 -13.84 -1.99
N ARG A 190 5.78 -14.48 -2.39
CA ARG A 190 5.72 -15.73 -3.19
C ARG A 190 5.03 -16.85 -2.44
N ARG A 191 5.34 -17.05 -1.15
CA ARG A 191 4.68 -18.06 -0.31
C ARG A 191 3.17 -17.79 -0.17
N LEU A 192 2.76 -16.51 -0.21
CA LEU A 192 1.36 -16.11 -0.27
C LEU A 192 0.72 -16.28 -1.66
N GLY A 193 1.45 -16.79 -2.65
CA GLY A 193 0.95 -17.03 -4.00
C GLY A 193 1.01 -15.79 -4.90
N GLY A 194 1.84 -14.79 -4.59
CA GLY A 194 2.15 -13.67 -5.48
C GLY A 194 3.11 -14.07 -6.60
N ASP A 195 2.92 -13.48 -7.78
CA ASP A 195 3.88 -13.56 -8.90
C ASP A 195 4.86 -12.37 -8.79
N VAL A 196 5.99 -12.60 -8.08
CA VAL A 196 6.86 -11.52 -7.63
C VAL A 196 8.05 -11.35 -8.58
N THR A 197 8.30 -10.13 -9.01
CA THR A 197 9.56 -9.66 -9.59
C THR A 197 10.23 -8.72 -8.60
N ALA A 198 11.41 -9.09 -8.11
CA ALA A 198 12.22 -8.24 -7.24
C ALA A 198 13.47 -7.79 -7.98
N GLN A 199 13.70 -6.48 -8.06
CA GLN A 199 14.81 -5.87 -8.76
C GLN A 199 15.61 -4.96 -7.84
N VAL A 200 16.91 -5.23 -7.73
CA VAL A 200 17.85 -4.42 -6.94
C VAL A 200 18.72 -3.63 -7.90
N TYR A 201 18.71 -2.32 -7.77
CA TYR A 201 19.42 -1.38 -8.64
C TYR A 201 20.73 -0.95 -8.00
N PRO A 202 21.87 -1.07 -8.71
CA PRO A 202 23.15 -0.67 -8.16
C PRO A 202 23.24 0.86 -8.01
N ALA A 203 23.70 1.32 -6.84
CA ALA A 203 23.99 2.71 -6.52
C ALA A 203 22.87 3.73 -6.81
N MET A 204 21.60 3.30 -6.84
CA MET A 204 20.45 4.18 -7.13
C MET A 204 20.15 5.15 -5.96
N GLY A 205 20.43 4.73 -4.71
CA GLY A 205 20.02 5.48 -3.52
C GLY A 205 18.52 5.32 -3.18
N HIS A 206 17.96 6.24 -2.39
CA HIS A 206 16.56 6.19 -1.96
C HIS A 206 15.67 7.04 -2.88
N THR A 207 15.37 6.54 -4.06
CA THR A 207 14.61 7.23 -5.10
C THR A 207 13.86 6.23 -5.97
N ILE A 208 13.15 6.73 -6.98
CA ILE A 208 12.50 5.95 -8.04
C ILE A 208 13.25 6.24 -9.33
N ASN A 209 13.54 5.22 -10.13
CA ASN A 209 14.20 5.36 -11.43
C ASN A 209 13.24 5.09 -12.60
N GLN A 210 13.71 5.35 -13.81
CA GLN A 210 12.91 5.20 -15.02
C GLN A 210 12.53 3.74 -15.31
N ASP A 211 13.41 2.79 -15.00
CA ASP A 211 13.16 1.36 -15.23
C ASP A 211 12.01 0.83 -14.33
N GLU A 212 11.94 1.31 -13.08
CA GLU A 212 10.81 1.02 -12.19
C GLU A 212 9.50 1.58 -12.73
N ILE A 213 9.51 2.80 -13.28
CA ILE A 213 8.34 3.42 -13.94
C ILE A 213 7.88 2.57 -15.12
N GLU A 214 8.79 2.19 -16.00
CA GLU A 214 8.50 1.37 -17.19
C GLU A 214 7.97 -0.01 -16.81
N PHE A 215 8.50 -0.62 -15.75
CA PHE A 215 7.98 -1.88 -15.23
C PHE A 215 6.53 -1.75 -14.75
N VAL A 216 6.23 -0.73 -13.96
CA VAL A 216 4.86 -0.46 -13.49
C VAL A 216 3.92 -0.19 -14.66
N GLN A 217 4.36 0.57 -15.67
CA GLN A 217 3.58 0.81 -16.89
C GLN A 217 3.29 -0.50 -17.65
N SER A 218 4.23 -1.47 -17.66
CA SER A 218 4.01 -2.77 -18.27
C SER A 218 2.94 -3.56 -17.52
N MET A 219 2.99 -3.59 -16.18
CA MET A 219 1.96 -4.22 -15.34
C MET A 219 0.57 -3.63 -15.60
N MET A 220 0.46 -2.30 -15.70
CA MET A 220 -0.79 -1.61 -16.01
C MET A 220 -1.31 -1.98 -17.40
N SER A 221 -0.41 -2.17 -18.36
CA SER A 221 -0.77 -2.55 -19.73
C SER A 221 -1.35 -3.97 -19.82
N GLU A 222 -0.78 -4.90 -19.05
CA GLU A 222 -1.30 -6.28 -18.96
C GLU A 222 -2.68 -6.32 -18.30
N LEU A 223 -2.91 -5.48 -17.30
CA LEU A 223 -4.20 -5.37 -16.63
C LEU A 223 -5.32 -4.93 -17.59
N ASN A 224 -5.02 -4.08 -18.58
CA ASN A 224 -5.97 -3.62 -19.58
C ASN A 224 -6.27 -4.65 -20.68
N LYS A 225 -5.39 -5.63 -20.92
CA LYS A 225 -5.58 -6.66 -21.97
C LYS A 225 -6.51 -7.80 -21.51
N GLY A 226 -6.75 -7.96 -20.23
CA GLY A 226 -7.54 -9.05 -19.64
C GLY A 226 -9.03 -8.74 -19.45
N GLY A 227 -9.55 -7.72 -20.14
CA GLY A 227 -10.95 -7.28 -20.09
C GLY A 227 -11.74 -7.66 -21.34
#